data_ff8a94396469554e218cf9ea87b7aaf6
#
_entry.id   ff8a94396469554e218cf9ea87b7aaf6
#
_cell.length_a   1.000
_cell.length_b   1.000
_cell.length_c   1.000
_cell.angle_alpha   90.00
_cell.angle_beta   90.00
_cell.angle_gamma   90.00
#
_symmetry.space_group_name_H-M   'P 1'
#
loop_
_entity.id
_entity.type
_entity.pdbx_description
1 polymer ?
#
loop_
_entity_poly.entity_id
_entity_poly.type
_entity_poly.pdbx_seq_one_letter_code
_entity_poly.pdbx_strand_id
1 'polypeptide(L)'
;MMRIVRFLLALVLLPAIAQANAIRLKDLVEFDGVRGNDLVGYGLVVGLNGTGDGLRNSPFTEEIMSNILERLGVNVTGEQFRPKNVAAVFVTATLPPFARVGGTVDVTVSAIGDSKSLLGGTLIMTPLNAADGQIYAVAQGTILAGGAVAEGEGASVTQGVPTAGVIPSGARVEREIDFDLASLTSMRLALREPDFTTAGRIERAINAEFGRSVALMRDSGTVEVDVQRTNARSTAHAVGRIENILVEPQRKARVVVDQRSGTIVMGSDVRISRVAVAQGNLTLRIEETPLVVQPNPFSDGETVVVPRTGAAIDEEEGIQLAEVPETTTLSEVVAGLNALGVSPRDMIDILKSLKAAGALHAEFVVR
;
A
#
# COMPACT_ATOMS: atom_id res chain seq x y z
N MET A 1 -14.78 39.02 -43.99
CA MET A 1 -14.18 37.70 -43.73
C MET A 1 -13.05 37.70 -42.70
N MET A 2 -12.20 38.73 -42.62
CA MET A 2 -11.03 38.78 -41.72
C MET A 2 -11.32 38.95 -40.21
N ARG A 3 -12.52 39.43 -39.82
CA ARG A 3 -12.91 39.60 -38.40
C ARG A 3 -13.51 38.34 -37.79
N ILE A 4 -14.09 37.42 -38.59
CA ILE A 4 -14.64 36.15 -38.14
C ILE A 4 -13.53 35.14 -37.86
N VAL A 5 -12.43 35.16 -38.64
CA VAL A 5 -11.28 34.28 -38.43
C VAL A 5 -10.53 34.59 -37.13
N ARG A 6 -10.50 35.86 -36.70
CA ARG A 6 -9.89 36.26 -35.42
C ARG A 6 -10.72 35.83 -34.21
N PHE A 7 -12.03 35.70 -34.34
CA PHE A 7 -12.89 35.21 -33.27
C PHE A 7 -12.85 33.68 -33.13
N LEU A 8 -12.67 32.94 -34.23
CA LEU A 8 -12.47 31.51 -34.24
C LEU A 8 -11.10 31.06 -33.70
N LEU A 9 -10.07 31.89 -33.86
CA LEU A 9 -8.73 31.60 -33.31
C LEU A 9 -8.63 31.83 -31.79
N ALA A 10 -9.48 32.72 -31.23
CA ALA A 10 -9.55 32.97 -29.78
C ALA A 10 -10.33 31.87 -29.03
N LEU A 11 -11.14 31.03 -29.72
CA LEU A 11 -11.91 29.97 -29.09
C LEU A 11 -11.13 28.65 -28.94
N VAL A 12 -9.95 28.54 -29.55
CA VAL A 12 -9.11 27.29 -29.49
C VAL A 12 -8.08 27.35 -28.36
N LEU A 13 -7.92 28.48 -27.67
CA LEU A 13 -7.06 28.60 -26.48
C LEU A 13 -7.86 28.48 -25.17
N LEU A 14 -8.75 27.50 -25.07
CA LEU A 14 -9.16 27.00 -23.75
C LEU A 14 -7.94 26.28 -23.15
N PRO A 15 -7.40 26.74 -22.00
CA PRO A 15 -6.36 25.98 -21.34
C PRO A 15 -6.93 24.61 -21.04
N ALA A 16 -6.32 23.57 -21.58
CA ALA A 16 -6.52 22.22 -21.09
C ALA A 16 -6.17 22.30 -19.59
N ILE A 17 -7.21 22.37 -18.75
CA ILE A 17 -7.06 22.24 -17.31
C ILE A 17 -6.45 20.86 -17.15
N ALA A 18 -5.15 20.83 -16.92
CA ALA A 18 -4.45 19.63 -16.55
C ALA A 18 -5.18 19.09 -15.33
N GLN A 19 -5.91 17.99 -15.51
CA GLN A 19 -6.50 17.24 -14.39
C GLN A 19 -5.35 16.56 -13.66
N ALA A 20 -4.61 17.37 -12.91
CA ALA A 20 -3.48 16.93 -12.14
C ALA A 20 -4.02 16.06 -10.97
N ASN A 21 -3.68 14.78 -11.01
CA ASN A 21 -3.68 13.87 -9.86
C ASN A 21 -4.98 13.65 -9.07
N ALA A 22 -6.13 13.80 -9.69
CA ALA A 22 -7.41 13.43 -9.06
C ALA A 22 -7.51 11.90 -8.94
N ILE A 23 -7.70 11.39 -7.73
CA ILE A 23 -7.80 9.98 -7.38
C ILE A 23 -9.25 9.69 -6.99
N ARG A 24 -9.73 8.48 -7.28
CA ARG A 24 -11.07 8.07 -6.86
C ARG A 24 -11.14 7.94 -5.35
N LEU A 25 -12.26 8.34 -4.78
CA LEU A 25 -12.45 8.33 -3.33
C LEU A 25 -12.26 6.94 -2.72
N LYS A 26 -12.68 5.86 -3.39
CA LYS A 26 -12.47 4.47 -2.96
C LYS A 26 -10.99 4.09 -2.72
N ASP A 27 -10.06 4.79 -3.38
CA ASP A 27 -8.62 4.53 -3.24
C ASP A 27 -8.02 5.32 -2.06
N LEU A 28 -8.75 6.31 -1.53
CA LEU A 28 -8.34 7.21 -0.45
C LEU A 28 -8.95 6.87 0.90
N VAL A 29 -10.13 6.22 0.92
CA VAL A 29 -10.87 5.95 2.15
C VAL A 29 -11.26 4.47 2.27
N GLU A 30 -11.56 4.08 3.49
CA GLU A 30 -12.23 2.84 3.83
C GLU A 30 -13.60 3.16 4.44
N PHE A 31 -14.59 2.33 4.16
CA PHE A 31 -15.91 2.47 4.75
C PHE A 31 -15.95 1.76 6.08
N ASP A 32 -16.29 2.49 7.14
CA ASP A 32 -16.40 1.91 8.50
C ASP A 32 -17.46 0.79 8.51
N GLY A 33 -17.08 -0.36 9.10
CA GLY A 33 -17.89 -1.58 9.09
C GLY A 33 -17.74 -2.45 7.83
N VAL A 34 -17.15 -1.94 6.74
CA VAL A 34 -16.88 -2.70 5.51
C VAL A 34 -15.42 -3.13 5.49
N ARG A 35 -15.10 -4.22 6.18
CA ARG A 35 -13.74 -4.75 6.24
C ARG A 35 -13.70 -6.24 5.97
N GLY A 36 -12.56 -6.73 5.50
CA GLY A 36 -12.28 -8.15 5.49
C GLY A 36 -12.10 -8.68 6.91
N ASN A 37 -12.48 -9.92 7.15
CA ASN A 37 -12.24 -10.62 8.40
C ASN A 37 -11.22 -11.72 8.18
N ASP A 38 -10.18 -11.73 8.99
CA ASP A 38 -9.17 -12.77 8.93
C ASP A 38 -9.68 -14.03 9.62
N LEU A 39 -9.54 -15.15 8.90
CA LEU A 39 -9.92 -16.46 9.33
C LEU A 39 -8.67 -17.29 9.56
N VAL A 40 -8.69 -18.10 10.61
CA VAL A 40 -7.63 -19.05 10.93
C VAL A 40 -8.20 -20.43 11.19
N GLY A 41 -7.50 -21.44 10.72
CA GLY A 41 -7.81 -22.84 10.96
C GLY A 41 -6.55 -23.63 11.22
N TYR A 42 -6.76 -24.82 11.72
CA TYR A 42 -5.73 -25.79 12.00
C TYR A 42 -6.10 -27.10 11.32
N GLY A 43 -5.25 -27.59 10.46
CA GLY A 43 -5.59 -28.70 9.59
C GLY A 43 -4.44 -29.67 9.34
N LEU A 44 -4.73 -30.67 8.52
CA LEU A 44 -3.78 -31.68 8.12
C LEU A 44 -3.67 -31.74 6.61
N VAL A 45 -2.43 -31.77 6.13
CA VAL A 45 -2.07 -32.01 4.73
C VAL A 45 -1.66 -33.45 4.57
N VAL A 46 -2.18 -34.11 3.57
CA VAL A 46 -1.88 -35.50 3.23
C VAL A 46 -1.32 -35.64 1.82
N GLY A 47 -0.76 -36.81 1.52
CA GLY A 47 -0.24 -37.12 0.19
C GLY A 47 1.13 -36.54 -0.08
N LEU A 48 1.88 -36.14 0.94
CA LEU A 48 3.26 -35.67 0.82
C LEU A 48 4.21 -36.84 0.48
N ASN A 49 5.13 -36.62 -0.42
CA ASN A 49 6.07 -37.67 -0.86
C ASN A 49 7.28 -37.78 0.09
N GLY A 50 7.03 -38.24 1.32
CA GLY A 50 8.06 -38.44 2.35
C GLY A 50 8.59 -37.13 2.98
N THR A 51 8.00 -36.00 2.65
CA THR A 51 8.40 -34.66 3.13
C THR A 51 7.55 -34.16 4.28
N GLY A 52 6.64 -34.97 4.80
CA GLY A 52 5.77 -34.66 5.94
C GLY A 52 6.48 -34.60 7.28
N ASP A 53 5.71 -34.37 8.33
CA ASP A 53 6.20 -34.25 9.70
C ASP A 53 6.82 -35.56 10.24
N GLY A 54 7.89 -35.40 11.01
CA GLY A 54 8.44 -36.42 11.85
C GLY A 54 7.64 -36.54 13.18
N LEU A 55 6.78 -37.56 13.33
CA LEU A 55 5.86 -37.65 14.47
C LEU A 55 6.53 -37.65 15.84
N ARG A 56 7.82 -37.94 15.93
CA ARG A 56 8.58 -37.82 17.20
C ARG A 56 8.74 -36.38 17.63
N ASN A 57 8.82 -35.46 16.65
CA ASN A 57 9.05 -34.02 16.88
C ASN A 57 7.73 -33.22 16.84
N SER A 58 6.66 -33.85 16.30
CA SER A 58 5.37 -33.19 16.07
C SER A 58 4.23 -34.08 16.61
N PRO A 59 4.09 -34.27 17.94
CA PRO A 59 3.08 -35.12 18.54
C PRO A 59 1.65 -34.67 18.25
N PHE A 60 1.45 -33.36 18.03
CA PHE A 60 0.17 -32.77 17.65
C PHE A 60 -0.32 -33.26 16.28
N THR A 61 0.58 -33.60 15.35
CA THR A 61 0.20 -34.16 14.03
C THR A 61 -0.46 -35.53 14.18
N GLU A 62 0.05 -36.37 15.10
CA GLU A 62 -0.54 -37.67 15.43
C GLU A 62 -1.93 -37.50 16.05
N GLU A 63 -2.07 -36.56 16.99
CA GLU A 63 -3.35 -36.29 17.65
C GLU A 63 -4.44 -35.83 16.69
N ILE A 64 -4.10 -34.88 15.79
CA ILE A 64 -5.05 -34.40 14.77
C ILE A 64 -5.47 -35.55 13.86
N MET A 65 -4.51 -36.32 13.39
CA MET A 65 -4.78 -37.43 12.49
C MET A 65 -5.71 -38.46 13.17
N SER A 66 -5.46 -38.80 14.43
CA SER A 66 -6.30 -39.69 15.23
C SER A 66 -7.72 -39.13 15.33
N ASN A 67 -7.87 -37.86 15.72
CA ASN A 67 -9.18 -37.22 15.83
C ASN A 67 -9.96 -37.19 14.50
N ILE A 68 -9.28 -36.99 13.37
CA ILE A 68 -9.90 -36.99 12.04
C ILE A 68 -10.36 -38.42 11.69
N LEU A 69 -9.51 -39.42 11.88
CA LEU A 69 -9.84 -40.83 11.60
C LEU A 69 -10.98 -41.33 12.44
N GLU A 70 -11.02 -41.00 13.75
CA GLU A 70 -12.11 -41.36 14.64
C GLU A 70 -13.45 -40.71 14.19
N ARG A 71 -13.43 -39.45 13.76
CA ARG A 71 -14.62 -38.79 13.19
C ARG A 71 -15.13 -39.47 11.92
N LEU A 72 -14.22 -40.07 11.15
CA LEU A 72 -14.55 -40.84 9.96
C LEU A 72 -14.96 -42.31 10.29
N GLY A 73 -15.00 -42.69 11.58
CA GLY A 73 -15.39 -44.01 12.01
C GLY A 73 -14.27 -45.04 12.01
N VAL A 74 -13.01 -44.61 11.87
CA VAL A 74 -11.84 -45.49 11.94
C VAL A 74 -11.32 -45.48 13.37
N ASN A 75 -11.33 -46.62 14.06
CA ASN A 75 -10.75 -46.75 15.39
C ASN A 75 -9.23 -46.92 15.28
N VAL A 76 -8.51 -46.00 15.86
CA VAL A 76 -7.03 -45.94 15.83
C VAL A 76 -6.42 -46.08 17.22
N THR A 77 -7.22 -46.44 18.23
CA THR A 77 -6.79 -46.53 19.63
C THR A 77 -5.71 -47.61 19.79
N GLY A 78 -4.50 -47.19 20.17
CA GLY A 78 -3.36 -48.09 20.41
C GLY A 78 -2.49 -48.41 19.18
N GLU A 79 -2.81 -47.91 18.01
CA GLU A 79 -2.00 -48.06 16.82
C GLU A 79 -0.94 -46.96 16.75
N GLN A 80 0.34 -47.31 16.53
CA GLN A 80 1.39 -46.36 16.28
C GLN A 80 1.48 -46.04 14.78
N PHE A 81 0.86 -44.95 14.35
CA PHE A 81 1.03 -44.46 13.00
C PHE A 81 2.35 -43.70 12.87
N ARG A 82 3.09 -43.97 11.82
CA ARG A 82 4.32 -43.21 11.49
C ARG A 82 4.34 -42.79 10.01
N PRO A 83 3.30 -42.14 9.53
CA PRO A 83 3.30 -41.67 8.16
C PRO A 83 4.28 -40.50 8.02
N LYS A 84 5.12 -40.57 6.97
CA LYS A 84 5.98 -39.45 6.53
C LYS A 84 5.32 -38.60 5.44
N ASN A 85 4.06 -38.85 5.16
CA ASN A 85 3.29 -38.25 4.09
C ASN A 85 2.18 -37.33 4.58
N VAL A 86 2.24 -36.93 5.86
CA VAL A 86 1.29 -36.01 6.49
C VAL A 86 2.02 -34.86 7.18
N ALA A 87 1.41 -33.68 7.23
CA ALA A 87 1.91 -32.52 7.95
C ALA A 87 0.77 -31.74 8.59
N ALA A 88 0.97 -31.30 9.83
CA ALA A 88 0.08 -30.33 10.47
C ALA A 88 0.36 -28.92 9.95
N VAL A 89 -0.72 -28.17 9.71
CA VAL A 89 -0.63 -26.86 9.09
C VAL A 89 -1.54 -25.84 9.76
N PHE A 90 -1.09 -24.59 9.80
CA PHE A 90 -1.98 -23.45 9.93
C PHE A 90 -2.53 -23.08 8.56
N VAL A 91 -3.82 -22.73 8.58
CA VAL A 91 -4.57 -22.33 7.40
C VAL A 91 -5.15 -20.97 7.65
N THR A 92 -4.84 -20.01 6.80
CA THR A 92 -5.33 -18.64 6.92
C THR A 92 -6.06 -18.22 5.65
N ALA A 93 -7.11 -17.43 5.80
CA ALA A 93 -7.84 -16.83 4.71
C ALA A 93 -8.38 -15.48 5.14
N THR A 94 -8.63 -14.57 4.20
CA THR A 94 -9.34 -13.33 4.48
C THR A 94 -10.72 -13.40 3.83
N LEU A 95 -11.76 -13.36 4.65
CA LEU A 95 -13.14 -13.30 4.19
C LEU A 95 -13.43 -11.87 3.73
N PRO A 96 -13.68 -11.62 2.43
CA PRO A 96 -13.97 -10.28 1.95
C PRO A 96 -15.30 -9.78 2.52
N PRO A 97 -15.49 -8.45 2.62
CA PRO A 97 -16.76 -7.89 3.02
C PRO A 97 -17.86 -8.33 2.04
N PHE A 98 -19.06 -8.55 2.56
CA PHE A 98 -20.22 -9.02 1.79
C PHE A 98 -20.03 -10.39 1.11
N ALA A 99 -19.10 -11.21 1.57
CA ALA A 99 -19.00 -12.59 1.09
C ALA A 99 -20.29 -13.33 1.36
N ARG A 100 -20.79 -14.06 0.35
CA ARG A 100 -22.02 -14.83 0.44
C ARG A 100 -21.75 -16.30 0.68
N VAL A 101 -22.68 -16.98 1.38
CA VAL A 101 -22.64 -18.43 1.55
C VAL A 101 -22.50 -19.11 0.19
N GLY A 102 -21.59 -20.10 0.10
CA GLY A 102 -21.24 -20.80 -1.12
C GLY A 102 -20.17 -20.10 -1.98
N GLY A 103 -19.83 -18.86 -1.67
CA GLY A 103 -18.67 -18.17 -2.28
C GLY A 103 -17.36 -18.88 -1.93
N THR A 104 -16.30 -18.60 -2.70
CA THR A 104 -14.96 -19.15 -2.47
C THR A 104 -13.94 -18.04 -2.18
N VAL A 105 -12.95 -18.37 -1.34
CA VAL A 105 -11.83 -17.50 -1.00
C VAL A 105 -10.52 -18.26 -1.11
N ASP A 106 -9.45 -17.55 -1.39
CA ASP A 106 -8.11 -18.11 -1.43
C ASP A 106 -7.62 -18.43 -0.02
N VAL A 107 -6.81 -19.47 0.08
CA VAL A 107 -6.31 -19.96 1.36
C VAL A 107 -4.80 -20.05 1.31
N THR A 108 -4.16 -19.59 2.37
CA THR A 108 -2.72 -19.78 2.59
C THR A 108 -2.53 -20.88 3.64
N VAL A 109 -1.63 -21.81 3.34
CA VAL A 109 -1.32 -22.97 4.19
C VAL A 109 0.15 -22.89 4.57
N SER A 110 0.46 -23.06 5.85
CA SER A 110 1.83 -23.03 6.38
C SER A 110 2.07 -24.19 7.34
N ALA A 111 3.16 -24.93 7.14
CA ALA A 111 3.53 -26.04 8.03
C ALA A 111 3.86 -25.53 9.43
N ILE A 112 3.42 -26.29 10.44
CA ILE A 112 3.68 -26.00 11.86
C ILE A 112 4.81 -26.89 12.38
N GLY A 113 4.89 -28.13 11.86
CA GLY A 113 5.84 -29.13 12.29
C GLY A 113 7.19 -29.02 11.57
N ASP A 114 7.87 -30.13 11.45
CA ASP A 114 9.17 -30.27 10.82
C ASP A 114 9.10 -30.76 9.36
N SER A 115 7.94 -30.62 8.73
CA SER A 115 7.72 -30.91 7.33
C SER A 115 8.66 -30.11 6.44
N LYS A 116 9.35 -30.78 5.52
CA LYS A 116 10.33 -30.16 4.62
C LYS A 116 9.68 -29.49 3.41
N SER A 117 8.51 -29.97 2.98
CA SER A 117 7.78 -29.45 1.83
C SER A 117 6.30 -29.87 1.88
N LEU A 118 5.43 -28.94 1.49
CA LEU A 118 4.00 -29.18 1.27
C LEU A 118 3.64 -29.42 -0.19
N LEU A 119 4.64 -29.46 -1.08
CA LEU A 119 4.42 -29.58 -2.52
C LEU A 119 3.68 -30.88 -2.86
N GLY A 120 2.62 -30.76 -3.66
CA GLY A 120 1.78 -31.89 -4.09
C GLY A 120 0.85 -32.43 -3.02
N GLY A 121 0.90 -31.87 -1.80
CA GLY A 121 -0.01 -32.26 -0.72
C GLY A 121 -1.42 -31.73 -0.93
N THR A 122 -2.37 -32.39 -0.28
CA THR A 122 -3.77 -32.01 -0.26
C THR A 122 -4.20 -31.68 1.16
N LEU A 123 -4.75 -30.49 1.37
CA LEU A 123 -5.37 -30.08 2.63
C LEU A 123 -6.70 -30.82 2.78
N ILE A 124 -6.87 -31.51 3.91
CA ILE A 124 -8.15 -32.11 4.27
C ILE A 124 -9.10 -31.03 4.76
N MET A 125 -10.40 -31.31 4.71
CA MET A 125 -11.46 -30.42 5.17
C MET A 125 -11.13 -29.82 6.55
N THR A 126 -10.87 -28.50 6.54
CA THR A 126 -10.41 -27.73 7.69
C THR A 126 -11.35 -26.56 7.96
N PRO A 127 -11.99 -26.47 9.13
CA PRO A 127 -12.80 -25.32 9.49
C PRO A 127 -11.90 -24.09 9.73
N LEU A 128 -12.37 -22.94 9.26
CA LEU A 128 -11.72 -21.64 9.45
C LEU A 128 -12.58 -20.76 10.36
N ASN A 129 -12.00 -20.36 11.48
CA ASN A 129 -12.66 -19.58 12.52
C ASN A 129 -12.24 -18.11 12.44
N ALA A 130 -13.17 -17.21 12.73
CA ALA A 130 -12.84 -15.81 12.98
C ALA A 130 -12.47 -15.59 14.47
N ALA A 131 -12.17 -14.34 14.83
CA ALA A 131 -11.76 -13.97 16.18
C ALA A 131 -12.84 -14.23 17.26
N ASP A 132 -14.11 -14.36 16.87
CA ASP A 132 -15.24 -14.72 17.72
C ASP A 132 -15.34 -16.25 17.99
N GLY A 133 -14.44 -17.05 17.41
CA GLY A 133 -14.42 -18.50 17.53
C GLY A 133 -15.47 -19.22 16.67
N GLN A 134 -16.25 -18.50 15.86
CA GLN A 134 -17.23 -19.11 14.98
C GLN A 134 -16.62 -19.51 13.63
N ILE A 135 -17.12 -20.60 13.04
CA ILE A 135 -16.70 -21.09 11.73
C ILE A 135 -17.41 -20.29 10.65
N TYR A 136 -16.63 -19.64 9.77
CA TYR A 136 -17.14 -18.85 8.64
C TYR A 136 -16.85 -19.48 7.30
N ALA A 137 -15.81 -20.30 7.19
CA ALA A 137 -15.49 -21.01 5.97
C ALA A 137 -14.89 -22.38 6.26
N VAL A 138 -14.87 -23.24 5.24
CA VAL A 138 -14.25 -24.56 5.29
C VAL A 138 -13.27 -24.68 4.14
N ALA A 139 -12.00 -24.96 4.46
CA ALA A 139 -10.91 -25.05 3.49
C ALA A 139 -10.61 -26.50 3.13
N GLN A 140 -10.35 -26.76 1.85
CA GLN A 140 -9.82 -28.03 1.35
C GLN A 140 -9.22 -27.87 -0.06
N GLY A 141 -8.32 -28.73 -0.44
CA GLY A 141 -7.81 -28.75 -1.82
C GLY A 141 -6.32 -29.00 -1.93
N THR A 142 -5.84 -29.05 -3.15
CA THR A 142 -4.41 -29.29 -3.46
C THR A 142 -3.61 -28.03 -3.28
N ILE A 143 -2.47 -28.13 -2.59
CA ILE A 143 -1.61 -27.01 -2.26
C ILE A 143 -0.68 -26.72 -3.44
N LEU A 144 -0.65 -25.47 -3.85
CA LEU A 144 0.35 -24.91 -4.75
C LEU A 144 1.47 -24.31 -3.87
N ALA A 145 2.48 -25.10 -3.56
CA ALA A 145 3.65 -24.62 -2.81
C ALA A 145 4.69 -24.04 -3.77
N GLY A 146 5.31 -22.92 -3.35
CA GLY A 146 6.45 -22.32 -4.09
C GLY A 146 7.78 -22.85 -3.58
N GLY A 147 8.63 -23.33 -4.49
CA GLY A 147 9.98 -23.80 -4.16
C GLY A 147 10.22 -25.26 -4.50
N ALA A 148 11.47 -25.68 -4.38
CA ALA A 148 11.92 -27.04 -4.56
C ALA A 148 12.89 -27.43 -3.46
N VAL A 149 12.80 -28.69 -3.02
CA VAL A 149 13.78 -29.32 -2.14
C VAL A 149 14.42 -30.48 -2.88
N ALA A 150 15.73 -30.45 -3.01
CA ALA A 150 16.50 -31.56 -3.50
C ALA A 150 17.41 -32.07 -2.38
N GLU A 151 17.24 -33.34 -1.99
CA GLU A 151 18.07 -34.01 -0.99
C GLU A 151 18.94 -35.08 -1.65
N GLY A 152 20.25 -35.04 -1.35
CA GLY A 152 21.21 -36.07 -1.70
C GLY A 152 21.94 -36.55 -0.45
N GLU A 153 22.66 -37.67 -0.52
CA GLU A 153 23.35 -38.31 0.62
C GLU A 153 24.37 -37.42 1.35
N GLY A 154 24.71 -36.25 0.85
CA GLY A 154 25.69 -35.34 1.46
C GLY A 154 25.33 -33.85 1.40
N ALA A 155 24.21 -33.46 0.78
CA ALA A 155 23.79 -32.06 0.69
C ALA A 155 22.29 -31.95 0.43
N SER A 156 21.66 -30.94 1.04
CA SER A 156 20.29 -30.53 0.70
C SER A 156 20.29 -29.11 0.16
N VAL A 157 19.57 -28.87 -0.93
CA VAL A 157 19.37 -27.54 -1.52
C VAL A 157 17.89 -27.22 -1.48
N THR A 158 17.56 -26.12 -0.83
CA THR A 158 16.20 -25.59 -0.77
C THR A 158 16.14 -24.29 -1.54
N GLN A 159 15.25 -24.20 -2.50
CA GLN A 159 14.98 -22.98 -3.27
C GLN A 159 13.55 -22.51 -2.96
N GLY A 160 13.38 -21.26 -2.55
CA GLY A 160 12.08 -20.69 -2.17
C GLY A 160 11.62 -21.16 -0.78
N VAL A 161 10.30 -21.13 -0.53
CA VAL A 161 9.66 -21.52 0.74
C VAL A 161 8.71 -22.68 0.50
N PRO A 162 9.20 -23.95 0.48
CA PRO A 162 8.39 -25.11 0.17
C PRO A 162 7.42 -25.50 1.32
N THR A 163 7.60 -24.93 2.51
CA THR A 163 6.77 -25.18 3.71
C THR A 163 5.53 -24.31 3.79
N ALA A 164 5.32 -23.42 2.81
CA ALA A 164 4.11 -22.63 2.67
C ALA A 164 3.57 -22.72 1.24
N GLY A 165 2.26 -22.57 1.09
CA GLY A 165 1.61 -22.62 -0.20
C GLY A 165 0.24 -21.97 -0.19
N VAL A 166 -0.38 -21.88 -1.35
CA VAL A 166 -1.70 -21.29 -1.57
C VAL A 166 -2.62 -22.32 -2.20
N ILE A 167 -3.89 -22.30 -1.82
CA ILE A 167 -4.96 -23.03 -2.49
C ILE A 167 -5.92 -21.99 -3.06
N PRO A 168 -5.85 -21.70 -4.38
CA PRO A 168 -6.78 -20.76 -5.00
C PRO A 168 -8.22 -21.26 -4.88
N SER A 169 -9.13 -20.36 -4.44
CA SER A 169 -10.53 -20.70 -4.17
C SER A 169 -10.68 -21.91 -3.23
N GLY A 170 -9.72 -22.10 -2.34
CA GLY A 170 -9.57 -23.30 -1.51
C GLY A 170 -10.52 -23.38 -0.32
N ALA A 171 -11.14 -22.28 0.09
CA ALA A 171 -12.17 -22.32 1.12
C ALA A 171 -13.53 -21.88 0.59
N ARG A 172 -14.57 -22.58 1.07
CA ARG A 172 -15.97 -22.25 0.81
C ARG A 172 -16.55 -21.52 2.01
N VAL A 173 -17.24 -20.42 1.77
CA VAL A 173 -17.93 -19.65 2.79
C VAL A 173 -19.18 -20.40 3.26
N GLU A 174 -19.28 -20.69 4.56
CA GLU A 174 -20.41 -21.38 5.19
C GLU A 174 -21.30 -20.41 5.97
N ARG A 175 -20.76 -19.26 6.36
CA ARG A 175 -21.50 -18.23 7.10
C ARG A 175 -21.12 -16.86 6.60
N GLU A 176 -22.12 -16.00 6.44
CA GLU A 176 -21.94 -14.58 6.11
C GLU A 176 -21.62 -13.78 7.39
N ILE A 177 -20.94 -12.64 7.21
CA ILE A 177 -20.81 -11.65 8.26
C ILE A 177 -22.12 -10.89 8.30
N ASP A 178 -22.71 -10.78 9.48
CA ASP A 178 -23.98 -10.07 9.69
C ASP A 178 -23.72 -8.56 9.68
N PHE A 179 -23.71 -7.97 8.48
CA PHE A 179 -23.58 -6.54 8.26
C PHE A 179 -24.69 -6.03 7.36
N ASP A 180 -25.68 -5.37 7.96
CA ASP A 180 -26.81 -4.80 7.22
C ASP A 180 -26.51 -3.38 6.73
N LEU A 181 -25.98 -3.29 5.52
CA LEU A 181 -25.73 -2.01 4.83
C LEU A 181 -27.02 -1.19 4.64
N ALA A 182 -28.19 -1.84 4.52
CA ALA A 182 -29.44 -1.16 4.24
C ALA A 182 -29.99 -0.40 5.46
N SER A 183 -29.66 -0.84 6.67
CA SER A 183 -30.11 -0.21 7.92
C SER A 183 -29.30 1.02 8.32
N LEU A 184 -28.18 1.29 7.65
CA LEU A 184 -27.31 2.40 8.00
C LEU A 184 -27.99 3.75 7.69
N THR A 185 -28.11 4.58 8.71
CA THR A 185 -28.55 5.98 8.59
C THR A 185 -27.42 6.94 8.29
N SER A 186 -26.24 6.66 8.85
CA SER A 186 -24.99 7.37 8.58
C SER A 186 -23.87 6.40 8.30
N MET A 187 -22.87 6.84 7.56
CA MET A 187 -21.69 6.06 7.20
C MET A 187 -20.46 6.90 7.44
N ARG A 188 -19.42 6.30 8.00
CA ARG A 188 -18.13 6.93 8.20
C ARG A 188 -17.15 6.46 7.13
N LEU A 189 -16.44 7.44 6.58
CA LEU A 189 -15.33 7.24 5.66
C LEU A 189 -14.05 7.48 6.44
N ALA A 190 -13.25 6.44 6.64
CA ALA A 190 -11.95 6.54 7.29
C ALA A 190 -10.88 6.79 6.24
N LEU A 191 -10.14 7.88 6.32
CA LEU A 191 -9.05 8.17 5.41
C LEU A 191 -7.86 7.25 5.71
N ARG A 192 -7.29 6.64 4.68
CA ARG A 192 -6.07 5.82 4.80
C ARG A 192 -4.86 6.63 5.25
N GLU A 193 -4.78 7.88 4.80
CA GLU A 193 -3.78 8.86 5.25
C GLU A 193 -4.52 10.07 5.84
N PRO A 194 -4.59 10.21 7.18
CA PRO A 194 -5.30 11.31 7.83
C PRO A 194 -4.68 12.67 7.50
N ASP A 195 -5.49 13.58 6.91
CA ASP A 195 -5.11 14.94 6.58
C ASP A 195 -6.34 15.86 6.51
N PHE A 196 -6.32 16.98 7.23
CA PHE A 196 -7.44 17.92 7.29
C PHE A 196 -7.81 18.52 5.93
N THR A 197 -6.82 18.82 5.10
CA THR A 197 -7.07 19.40 3.76
C THR A 197 -7.75 18.39 2.85
N THR A 198 -7.28 17.15 2.87
CA THR A 198 -7.87 16.04 2.11
C THR A 198 -9.28 15.73 2.60
N ALA A 199 -9.48 15.62 3.92
CA ALA A 199 -10.80 15.39 4.50
C ALA A 199 -11.80 16.49 4.15
N GLY A 200 -11.38 17.76 4.18
CA GLY A 200 -12.21 18.88 3.77
C GLY A 200 -12.48 18.94 2.25
N ARG A 201 -11.56 18.46 1.42
CA ARG A 201 -11.79 18.29 -0.04
C ARG A 201 -12.79 17.17 -0.30
N ILE A 202 -12.70 16.06 0.43
CA ILE A 202 -13.64 14.93 0.35
C ILE A 202 -15.04 15.40 0.74
N GLU A 203 -15.21 16.09 1.87
CA GLU A 203 -16.49 16.65 2.30
C GLU A 203 -17.12 17.50 1.22
N ARG A 204 -16.36 18.45 0.67
CA ARG A 204 -16.85 19.35 -0.39
C ARG A 204 -17.21 18.60 -1.67
N ALA A 205 -16.42 17.63 -2.07
CA ALA A 205 -16.66 16.84 -3.27
C ALA A 205 -17.93 15.98 -3.16
N ILE A 206 -18.16 15.34 -2.00
CA ILE A 206 -19.37 14.58 -1.73
C ILE A 206 -20.59 15.53 -1.72
N ASN A 207 -20.51 16.66 -1.01
CA ASN A 207 -21.60 17.62 -0.95
C ASN A 207 -21.95 18.21 -2.33
N ALA A 208 -20.95 18.44 -3.18
CA ALA A 208 -21.14 18.89 -4.56
C ALA A 208 -21.81 17.81 -5.42
N GLU A 209 -21.42 16.54 -5.31
CA GLU A 209 -22.00 15.41 -6.03
C GLU A 209 -23.49 15.24 -5.73
N PHE A 210 -23.90 15.42 -4.46
CA PHE A 210 -25.30 15.28 -4.05
C PHE A 210 -26.09 16.60 -4.09
N GLY A 211 -25.44 17.73 -4.37
CA GLY A 211 -26.05 19.06 -4.43
C GLY A 211 -26.62 19.55 -3.09
N ARG A 212 -26.16 18.98 -1.97
CA ARG A 212 -26.60 19.29 -0.61
C ARG A 212 -25.55 18.88 0.42
N SER A 213 -25.65 19.42 1.65
CA SER A 213 -24.78 19.06 2.77
C SER A 213 -25.18 17.70 3.35
N VAL A 214 -24.58 16.63 2.83
CA VAL A 214 -24.76 15.24 3.28
C VAL A 214 -23.53 14.71 3.98
N ALA A 215 -22.34 15.29 3.73
CA ALA A 215 -21.07 14.91 4.32
C ALA A 215 -20.60 16.00 5.30
N LEU A 216 -19.97 15.57 6.38
CA LEU A 216 -19.36 16.42 7.40
C LEU A 216 -18.02 15.83 7.83
N MET A 217 -16.95 16.59 7.71
CA MET A 217 -15.64 16.23 8.27
C MET A 217 -15.72 16.26 9.79
N ARG A 218 -15.41 15.14 10.45
CA ARG A 218 -15.36 15.01 11.91
C ARG A 218 -13.97 15.33 12.46
N ASP A 219 -12.96 14.85 11.79
CA ASP A 219 -11.55 15.04 12.11
C ASP A 219 -10.69 14.85 10.84
N SER A 220 -9.36 14.84 10.98
CA SER A 220 -8.42 14.67 9.86
C SER A 220 -8.52 13.31 9.15
N GLY A 221 -9.05 12.30 9.82
CA GLY A 221 -9.14 10.92 9.31
C GLY A 221 -10.57 10.46 9.04
N THR A 222 -11.59 11.25 9.40
CA THR A 222 -12.98 10.78 9.37
C THR A 222 -13.91 11.80 8.72
N VAL A 223 -14.62 11.35 7.70
CA VAL A 223 -15.75 12.08 7.09
C VAL A 223 -17.02 11.26 7.27
N GLU A 224 -18.02 11.82 7.93
CA GLU A 224 -19.33 11.21 8.13
C GLU A 224 -20.30 11.63 7.03
N VAL A 225 -21.04 10.67 6.48
CA VAL A 225 -22.04 10.89 5.43
C VAL A 225 -23.41 10.44 5.93
N ASP A 226 -24.36 11.34 5.91
CA ASP A 226 -25.78 11.05 6.17
C ASP A 226 -26.39 10.42 4.91
N VAL A 227 -26.57 9.10 4.98
CA VAL A 227 -27.08 8.31 3.85
C VAL A 227 -28.52 8.68 3.49
N GLN A 228 -29.34 8.98 4.51
CA GLN A 228 -30.76 9.30 4.28
C GLN A 228 -30.93 10.60 3.49
N ARG A 229 -30.01 11.55 3.69
CA ARG A 229 -30.01 12.83 2.99
C ARG A 229 -29.51 12.75 1.55
N THR A 230 -28.89 11.65 1.13
CA THR A 230 -28.36 11.50 -0.25
C THR A 230 -29.47 11.41 -1.30
N ASN A 231 -30.72 11.08 -0.92
CA ASN A 231 -31.81 10.74 -1.84
C ASN A 231 -31.44 9.63 -2.84
N ALA A 232 -30.48 8.80 -2.53
CA ALA A 232 -30.13 7.64 -3.35
C ALA A 232 -31.19 6.54 -3.19
N ARG A 233 -31.34 5.70 -4.21
CA ARG A 233 -32.33 4.59 -4.19
C ARG A 233 -32.07 3.58 -3.08
N SER A 234 -30.83 3.41 -2.66
CA SER A 234 -30.39 2.58 -1.55
C SER A 234 -29.03 3.05 -1.06
N THR A 235 -28.62 2.60 0.15
CA THR A 235 -27.30 2.84 0.68
C THR A 235 -26.20 2.37 -0.27
N ALA A 236 -26.35 1.19 -0.91
CA ALA A 236 -25.40 0.69 -1.89
C ALA A 236 -25.25 1.63 -3.11
N HIS A 237 -26.34 2.23 -3.58
CA HIS A 237 -26.25 3.22 -4.66
C HIS A 237 -25.56 4.51 -4.22
N ALA A 238 -25.77 4.94 -2.96
CA ALA A 238 -25.06 6.09 -2.41
C ALA A 238 -23.55 5.81 -2.35
N VAL A 239 -23.14 4.64 -1.84
CA VAL A 239 -21.74 4.20 -1.78
C VAL A 239 -21.14 4.17 -3.18
N GLY A 240 -21.79 3.53 -4.15
CA GLY A 240 -21.28 3.43 -5.52
C GLY A 240 -21.10 4.79 -6.21
N ARG A 241 -21.90 5.81 -5.87
CA ARG A 241 -21.66 7.19 -6.33
C ARG A 241 -20.47 7.81 -5.64
N ILE A 242 -20.39 7.66 -4.30
CA ILE A 242 -19.30 8.21 -3.47
C ILE A 242 -17.95 7.65 -3.90
N GLU A 243 -17.84 6.34 -4.11
CA GLU A 243 -16.60 5.67 -4.51
C GLU A 243 -15.96 6.24 -5.79
N ASN A 244 -16.77 6.71 -6.72
CA ASN A 244 -16.32 7.20 -8.02
C ASN A 244 -16.02 8.70 -8.05
N ILE A 245 -16.26 9.43 -6.96
CA ILE A 245 -15.92 10.85 -6.86
C ILE A 245 -14.40 11.01 -6.96
N LEU A 246 -13.98 11.97 -7.78
CA LEU A 246 -12.58 12.32 -7.95
C LEU A 246 -12.20 13.40 -6.94
N VAL A 247 -11.15 13.15 -6.17
CA VAL A 247 -10.59 14.09 -5.19
C VAL A 247 -9.09 14.19 -5.37
N GLU A 248 -8.54 15.37 -5.23
CA GLU A 248 -7.10 15.60 -5.23
C GLU A 248 -6.59 15.57 -3.77
N PRO A 249 -5.91 14.50 -3.34
CA PRO A 249 -5.41 14.42 -1.97
C PRO A 249 -4.20 15.33 -1.76
N GLN A 250 -4.09 15.89 -0.57
CA GLN A 250 -2.87 16.55 -0.12
C GLN A 250 -1.91 15.47 0.38
N ARG A 251 -0.83 15.25 -0.35
CA ARG A 251 0.22 14.31 0.08
C ARG A 251 1.32 15.05 0.82
N LYS A 252 1.82 14.45 1.90
CA LYS A 252 3.04 14.93 2.54
C LYS A 252 4.21 14.69 1.59
N ALA A 253 5.06 15.70 1.41
CA ALA A 253 6.30 15.51 0.68
C ALA A 253 7.11 14.41 1.36
N ARG A 254 7.55 13.40 0.59
CA ARG A 254 8.25 12.23 1.13
C ARG A 254 9.45 11.87 0.24
N VAL A 255 10.55 11.53 0.90
CA VAL A 255 11.74 10.96 0.28
C VAL A 255 11.96 9.56 0.87
N VAL A 256 11.97 8.57 0.03
CA VAL A 256 12.23 7.16 0.41
C VAL A 256 13.59 6.76 -0.16
N VAL A 257 14.43 6.23 0.68
CA VAL A 257 15.79 5.83 0.34
C VAL A 257 16.00 4.37 0.71
N ASP A 258 16.38 3.56 -0.26
CA ASP A 258 16.86 2.19 -0.05
C ASP A 258 18.40 2.20 -0.03
N GLN A 259 18.99 2.02 1.15
CA GLN A 259 20.44 2.02 1.32
C GLN A 259 21.14 0.83 0.67
N ARG A 260 20.44 -0.29 0.52
CA ARG A 260 21.01 -1.51 -0.03
C ARG A 260 21.14 -1.42 -1.56
N SER A 261 20.11 -0.90 -2.23
CA SER A 261 20.09 -0.74 -3.68
C SER A 261 20.63 0.63 -4.14
N GLY A 262 20.76 1.61 -3.24
CA GLY A 262 21.09 2.98 -3.58
C GLY A 262 19.95 3.73 -4.28
N THR A 263 18.73 3.23 -4.22
CA THR A 263 17.58 3.82 -4.88
C THR A 263 17.00 4.96 -4.05
N ILE A 264 16.79 6.13 -4.67
CA ILE A 264 16.14 7.30 -4.06
C ILE A 264 14.84 7.57 -4.81
N VAL A 265 13.72 7.56 -4.11
CA VAL A 265 12.40 7.89 -4.64
C VAL A 265 11.89 9.14 -3.92
N MET A 266 11.52 10.17 -4.69
CA MET A 266 11.05 11.43 -4.14
C MET A 266 9.80 11.93 -4.87
N GLY A 267 8.94 12.66 -4.16
CA GLY A 267 7.81 13.37 -4.76
C GLY A 267 8.27 14.69 -5.40
N SER A 268 7.47 15.21 -6.33
CA SER A 268 7.70 16.51 -7.00
C SER A 268 7.63 17.70 -6.03
N ASP A 269 6.96 17.54 -4.89
CA ASP A 269 6.66 18.62 -3.95
C ASP A 269 7.70 18.75 -2.83
N VAL A 270 8.81 17.98 -2.91
CA VAL A 270 9.89 18.06 -1.92
C VAL A 270 10.71 19.33 -2.15
N ARG A 271 10.71 20.18 -1.13
CA ARG A 271 11.44 21.46 -1.15
C ARG A 271 12.59 21.46 -0.17
N ILE A 272 13.63 22.23 -0.48
CA ILE A 272 14.81 22.42 0.35
C ILE A 272 14.94 23.90 0.69
N SER A 273 15.13 24.19 1.99
CA SER A 273 15.47 25.54 2.44
C SER A 273 16.96 25.84 2.26
N ARG A 274 17.29 27.11 2.39
CA ARG A 274 18.67 27.59 2.35
C ARG A 274 19.56 26.83 3.31
N VAL A 275 20.60 26.20 2.80
CA VAL A 275 21.56 25.41 3.57
C VAL A 275 22.89 25.29 2.82
N ALA A 276 23.98 25.15 3.56
CA ALA A 276 25.27 24.74 3.02
C ALA A 276 25.68 23.42 3.66
N VAL A 277 26.03 22.44 2.86
CA VAL A 277 26.51 21.12 3.31
C VAL A 277 27.84 20.84 2.64
N ALA A 278 28.83 20.46 3.42
CA ALA A 278 30.13 20.00 2.93
C ALA A 278 30.29 18.53 3.33
N GLN A 279 30.64 17.68 2.37
CA GLN A 279 30.92 16.26 2.61
C GLN A 279 32.12 15.81 1.78
N GLY A 280 33.21 15.44 2.46
CA GLY A 280 34.48 15.13 1.80
C GLY A 280 35.03 16.36 1.10
N ASN A 281 35.21 16.29 -0.22
CA ASN A 281 35.65 17.39 -1.09
C ASN A 281 34.50 18.14 -1.77
N LEU A 282 33.24 17.81 -1.45
CA LEU A 282 32.05 18.39 -2.06
C LEU A 282 31.38 19.39 -1.12
N THR A 283 31.13 20.62 -1.58
CA THR A 283 30.36 21.64 -0.87
C THR A 283 29.12 22.00 -1.65
N LEU A 284 27.94 21.76 -1.07
CA LEU A 284 26.64 22.15 -1.61
C LEU A 284 26.15 23.42 -0.89
N ARG A 285 25.87 24.50 -1.62
CA ARG A 285 25.31 25.75 -1.10
C ARG A 285 24.02 26.10 -1.85
N ILE A 286 22.95 26.31 -1.11
CA ILE A 286 21.63 26.69 -1.62
C ILE A 286 21.31 28.09 -1.06
N GLU A 287 21.12 29.09 -1.93
CA GLU A 287 20.78 30.45 -1.55
C GLU A 287 19.50 30.92 -2.23
N GLU A 288 18.68 31.65 -1.49
CA GLU A 288 17.52 32.34 -2.05
C GLU A 288 17.89 33.80 -2.34
N THR A 289 17.81 34.23 -3.60
CA THR A 289 18.03 35.63 -3.99
C THR A 289 16.72 36.18 -4.56
N PRO A 290 16.03 37.07 -3.85
CA PRO A 290 14.82 37.69 -4.37
C PRO A 290 15.14 38.61 -5.54
N LEU A 291 14.51 38.40 -6.69
CA LEU A 291 14.57 39.34 -7.81
C LEU A 291 13.42 40.32 -7.70
N VAL A 292 13.76 41.59 -7.56
CA VAL A 292 12.78 42.69 -7.61
C VAL A 292 12.62 43.13 -9.05
N VAL A 293 11.51 42.77 -9.67
CA VAL A 293 11.15 43.28 -11.01
C VAL A 293 10.40 44.59 -10.84
N GLN A 294 11.06 45.70 -11.16
CA GLN A 294 10.44 47.03 -11.19
C GLN A 294 9.88 47.30 -12.58
N PRO A 295 8.66 47.86 -12.68
CA PRO A 295 8.14 48.35 -13.94
C PRO A 295 9.01 49.47 -14.50
N ASN A 296 9.01 49.61 -15.82
CA ASN A 296 9.69 50.72 -16.46
C ASN A 296 9.16 52.08 -15.94
N PRO A 297 10.00 53.11 -15.79
CA PRO A 297 9.54 54.45 -15.41
C PRO A 297 8.39 54.89 -16.31
N PHE A 298 7.28 55.33 -15.70
CA PHE A 298 6.03 55.77 -16.37
C PHE A 298 5.09 54.66 -16.87
N SER A 299 5.18 53.40 -16.35
CA SER A 299 4.18 52.37 -16.57
C SER A 299 3.34 52.14 -15.29
N ASP A 300 2.04 51.85 -15.44
CA ASP A 300 1.09 51.59 -14.34
C ASP A 300 1.21 50.14 -13.78
N GLY A 301 2.42 49.59 -13.67
CA GLY A 301 2.66 48.27 -13.15
C GLY A 301 3.05 48.26 -11.67
N GLU A 302 2.64 47.27 -10.91
CA GLU A 302 3.07 47.07 -9.52
C GLU A 302 4.42 46.35 -9.46
N THR A 303 5.24 46.70 -8.45
CA THR A 303 6.50 46.00 -8.16
C THR A 303 6.23 44.61 -7.63
N VAL A 304 6.67 43.58 -8.34
CA VAL A 304 6.51 42.16 -7.92
C VAL A 304 7.86 41.64 -7.48
N VAL A 305 7.92 41.09 -6.25
CA VAL A 305 9.09 40.38 -5.73
C VAL A 305 8.93 38.90 -6.07
N VAL A 306 9.78 38.41 -6.98
CA VAL A 306 9.81 37.01 -7.34
C VAL A 306 10.99 36.36 -6.59
N PRO A 307 10.74 35.41 -5.69
CA PRO A 307 11.83 34.68 -5.03
C PRO A 307 12.56 33.81 -6.06
N ARG A 308 13.86 33.94 -6.13
CA ARG A 308 14.75 33.06 -6.91
C ARG A 308 15.67 32.32 -5.95
N THR A 309 15.76 31.00 -6.10
CA THR A 309 16.67 30.16 -5.33
C THR A 309 17.79 29.68 -6.25
N GLY A 310 19.03 29.94 -5.87
CA GLY A 310 20.23 29.44 -6.56
C GLY A 310 20.88 28.32 -5.74
N ALA A 311 21.35 27.28 -6.39
CA ALA A 311 22.17 26.24 -5.78
C ALA A 311 23.56 26.28 -6.44
N ALA A 312 24.63 26.35 -5.64
CA ALA A 312 26.01 26.25 -6.10
C ALA A 312 26.68 25.05 -5.45
N ILE A 313 27.46 24.31 -6.22
CA ILE A 313 28.25 23.15 -5.77
C ILE A 313 29.70 23.41 -6.15
N ASP A 314 30.58 23.41 -5.14
CA ASP A 314 32.02 23.60 -5.31
C ASP A 314 32.75 22.27 -5.01
N GLU A 315 33.63 21.86 -5.93
CA GLU A 315 34.52 20.71 -5.79
C GLU A 315 35.99 21.20 -5.89
N GLU A 316 36.84 20.80 -4.92
CA GLU A 316 38.18 21.38 -4.73
C GLU A 316 39.28 20.73 -5.62
N GLU A 317 38.96 20.26 -6.83
CA GLU A 317 39.97 20.06 -7.90
C GLU A 317 39.31 20.11 -9.26
N GLY A 318 39.35 21.30 -9.92
CA GLY A 318 38.94 21.46 -11.30
C GLY A 318 37.54 22.05 -11.51
N ILE A 319 37.42 23.29 -11.25
CA ILE A 319 36.26 24.17 -11.37
C ILE A 319 35.38 23.87 -12.58
N GLN A 320 34.21 23.31 -12.37
CA GLN A 320 33.04 23.60 -13.21
C GLN A 320 31.87 23.98 -12.32
N LEU A 321 31.58 25.26 -12.23
CA LEU A 321 30.36 25.80 -11.64
C LEU A 321 29.18 25.32 -12.49
N ALA A 322 28.40 24.38 -12.02
CA ALA A 322 27.12 24.06 -12.61
C ALA A 322 26.07 24.98 -12.00
N GLU A 323 25.65 26.01 -12.77
CA GLU A 323 24.54 26.87 -12.41
C GLU A 323 23.24 26.09 -12.56
N VAL A 324 22.58 25.78 -11.45
CA VAL A 324 21.26 25.08 -11.44
C VAL A 324 20.17 26.14 -11.51
N PRO A 325 19.25 26.10 -12.50
CA PRO A 325 18.23 27.14 -12.67
C PRO A 325 17.13 27.07 -11.61
N GLU A 326 16.54 28.17 -11.42
CA GLU A 326 15.49 28.74 -10.57
C GLU A 326 14.40 27.77 -10.09
N THR A 327 14.23 27.64 -8.81
CA THR A 327 13.33 26.82 -7.97
C THR A 327 13.93 25.47 -7.58
N THR A 328 14.70 25.47 -6.49
CA THR A 328 15.42 24.26 -6.07
C THR A 328 14.46 23.22 -5.51
N THR A 329 13.93 22.39 -6.38
CA THR A 329 13.32 21.14 -5.99
C THR A 329 14.43 20.15 -5.63
N LEU A 330 14.15 19.22 -4.73
CA LEU A 330 15.10 18.14 -4.43
C LEU A 330 15.53 17.38 -5.70
N SER A 331 14.63 17.26 -6.68
CA SER A 331 14.91 16.63 -7.99
C SER A 331 16.06 17.30 -8.73
N GLU A 332 16.12 18.62 -8.72
CA GLU A 332 17.18 19.38 -9.39
C GLU A 332 18.52 19.22 -8.68
N VAL A 333 18.51 19.24 -7.34
CA VAL A 333 19.71 18.99 -6.54
C VAL A 333 20.25 17.57 -6.79
N VAL A 334 19.39 16.57 -6.78
CA VAL A 334 19.77 15.18 -7.06
C VAL A 334 20.28 15.02 -8.49
N ALA A 335 19.66 15.69 -9.47
CA ALA A 335 20.13 15.68 -10.87
C ALA A 335 21.52 16.35 -10.99
N GLY A 336 21.75 17.46 -10.30
CA GLY A 336 23.05 18.13 -10.24
C GLY A 336 24.13 17.24 -9.60
N LEU A 337 23.83 16.61 -8.45
CA LEU A 337 24.75 15.69 -7.78
C LEU A 337 25.07 14.46 -8.66
N ASN A 338 24.07 13.92 -9.36
CA ASN A 338 24.30 12.84 -10.33
C ASN A 338 25.19 13.26 -11.50
N ALA A 339 25.00 14.47 -12.03
CA ALA A 339 25.82 15.00 -13.10
C ALA A 339 27.31 15.16 -12.72
N LEU A 340 27.55 15.40 -11.42
CA LEU A 340 28.90 15.49 -10.82
C LEU A 340 29.48 14.10 -10.48
N GLY A 341 28.76 13.01 -10.71
CA GLY A 341 29.22 11.66 -10.45
C GLY A 341 29.23 11.25 -8.96
N VAL A 342 28.48 11.95 -8.12
CA VAL A 342 28.35 11.61 -6.68
C VAL A 342 27.74 10.22 -6.53
N SER A 343 28.35 9.37 -5.69
CA SER A 343 27.85 8.03 -5.49
C SER A 343 26.46 8.01 -4.83
N PRO A 344 25.60 7.01 -5.09
CA PRO A 344 24.28 6.92 -4.43
C PRO A 344 24.37 6.92 -2.90
N ARG A 345 25.42 6.37 -2.32
CA ARG A 345 25.63 6.37 -0.87
C ARG A 345 25.91 7.76 -0.33
N ASP A 346 26.82 8.49 -0.98
CA ASP A 346 27.16 9.85 -0.56
C ASP A 346 25.94 10.77 -0.71
N MET A 347 25.16 10.60 -1.76
CA MET A 347 23.89 11.32 -1.96
C MET A 347 22.90 11.05 -0.83
N ILE A 348 22.76 9.80 -0.37
CA ILE A 348 21.93 9.44 0.76
C ILE A 348 22.40 10.15 2.04
N ASP A 349 23.71 10.20 2.27
CA ASP A 349 24.29 10.83 3.46
C ASP A 349 24.17 12.36 3.42
N ILE A 350 24.26 12.97 2.24
CA ILE A 350 23.92 14.38 2.02
C ILE A 350 22.43 14.63 2.36
N LEU A 351 21.52 13.81 1.86
CA LEU A 351 20.08 13.96 2.15
C LEU A 351 19.77 13.79 3.64
N LYS A 352 20.43 12.87 4.35
CA LYS A 352 20.31 12.74 5.81
C LYS A 352 20.80 14.00 6.53
N SER A 353 21.93 14.54 6.09
CA SER A 353 22.49 15.77 6.65
C SER A 353 21.56 16.98 6.44
N LEU A 354 20.96 17.11 5.24
CA LEU A 354 19.94 18.11 4.93
C LEU A 354 18.71 17.97 5.82
N LYS A 355 18.29 16.72 6.08
CA LYS A 355 17.16 16.46 6.99
C LYS A 355 17.51 16.79 8.44
N ALA A 356 18.69 16.41 8.90
CA ALA A 356 19.18 16.72 10.26
C ALA A 356 19.34 18.21 10.49
N ALA A 357 19.76 18.97 9.47
CA ALA A 357 19.85 20.43 9.51
C ALA A 357 18.48 21.14 9.44
N GLY A 358 17.37 20.40 9.25
CA GLY A 358 16.03 20.96 9.12
C GLY A 358 15.74 21.61 7.76
N ALA A 359 16.67 21.54 6.82
CA ALA A 359 16.56 22.16 5.51
C ALA A 359 15.65 21.35 4.55
N LEU A 360 15.48 20.05 4.76
CA LEU A 360 14.62 19.19 3.93
C LEU A 360 13.20 19.15 4.49
N HIS A 361 12.25 19.78 3.79
CA HIS A 361 10.83 19.84 4.15
C HIS A 361 10.05 18.62 3.61
N ALA A 362 10.46 17.45 4.01
CA ALA A 362 9.84 16.18 3.66
C ALA A 362 9.99 15.15 4.76
N GLU A 363 9.10 14.17 4.77
CA GLU A 363 9.30 12.95 5.54
C GLU A 363 10.42 12.14 4.90
N PHE A 364 11.41 11.73 5.69
CA PHE A 364 12.55 10.97 5.23
C PHE A 364 12.46 9.54 5.74
N VAL A 365 12.29 8.57 4.83
CA VAL A 365 12.11 7.16 5.14
C VAL A 365 13.29 6.37 4.59
N VAL A 366 13.98 5.64 5.45
CA VAL A 366 15.09 4.75 5.08
C VAL A 366 14.59 3.30 5.13
N ARG A 367 14.90 2.53 4.10
CA ARG A 367 14.60 1.10 3.99
C ARG A 367 15.87 0.28 3.80
#